data_07eca4fb9fbb31e59dab04d8169e7f5f
#
_entry.id   07eca4fb9fbb31e59dab04d8169e7f5f
#
_cell.length_a   1.000
_cell.length_b   1.000
_cell.length_c   1.000
_cell.angle_alpha   90.00
_cell.angle_beta   90.00
_cell.angle_gamma   90.00
#
_symmetry.space_group_name_H-M   'P 1'
#
loop_
_entity.id
_entity.type
_entity.pdbx_description
1 polymer ?
#
loop_
_entity_poly.entity_id
_entity_poly.type
_entity_poly.pdbx_seq_one_letter_code
_entity_poly.pdbx_strand_id
1 'polypeptide(L)'
;YKLFSILAMFIIGIITLASCSSKITATGELIVLDQTRYTLTIKASLNDEEKEVTQGSVQIQLYNADGDRKTTSNCDKLGGTSEDTTQQVTIQSLDENTPYTVKLACTIKEHQYTIAQIEAKTNKAGSSHTEAIHITSADDFSKMANDLDGYYILDNDIALGTGNAENEGITEIEKGDLKEWTPVFSSSSSKAFTGTFDGNGHTISNFKQTSSTSDYGFFGYLAEGAQIKNINFENVYLNMTRYSDTYIGVVAGRAESGSSIENVKVSNLKIKVSTSSTSGKTFYVGGLIGQNTGGSIINSTVENLDLNIERGKVVYAGGIAGQNAMAEGKWIENCVVTGKITINQEYNNSSDFTTSTEIVQLIGGVVGKNDGRIRNTISYVNIDSKFNLDDNIVDKVYANKDSEDKSEDAEKEWKINNEINVAIGSFAGYNKGVIRSSAATGSISFESYNAYNVAIGLFCGFNVSEIQPSINHVAYFGEGRTV
;
A
#
# COMPACT_ATOMS: atom_id res chain seq x y z
N TYR A 1 -6.62 14.80 13.38
CA TYR A 1 -8.05 14.81 13.06
C TYR A 1 -8.23 15.65 11.80
N LYS A 2 -8.20 15.05 10.61
CA LYS A 2 -8.78 15.65 9.42
C LYS A 2 -10.09 14.91 9.18
N LEU A 3 -11.18 15.61 9.40
CA LEU A 3 -12.48 15.24 8.88
C LEU A 3 -12.28 15.01 7.36
N PHE A 4 -12.38 13.77 6.92
CA PHE A 4 -12.75 13.49 5.55
C PHE A 4 -14.20 13.94 5.43
N SER A 5 -14.39 15.15 4.91
CA SER A 5 -15.70 15.57 4.43
C SER A 5 -16.03 14.65 3.27
N ILE A 6 -16.91 13.69 3.50
CA ILE A 6 -17.67 13.05 2.44
C ILE A 6 -18.33 14.20 1.72
N LEU A 7 -17.81 14.56 0.56
CA LEU A 7 -18.45 15.48 -0.36
C LEU A 7 -19.65 14.73 -0.91
N ALA A 8 -20.78 14.76 -0.15
CA ALA A 8 -22.05 14.36 -0.69
C ALA A 8 -22.29 15.27 -1.90
N MET A 9 -22.22 14.71 -3.10
CA MET A 9 -22.56 15.42 -4.32
C MET A 9 -24.06 15.67 -4.25
N PHE A 10 -24.49 16.83 -3.74
CA PHE A 10 -25.87 17.25 -3.79
C PHE A 10 -26.23 17.54 -5.25
N ILE A 11 -26.93 16.60 -5.87
CA ILE A 11 -27.53 16.85 -7.18
C ILE A 11 -28.90 17.50 -6.91
N ILE A 12 -28.99 18.78 -7.18
CA ILE A 12 -30.25 19.54 -7.07
C ILE A 12 -30.87 19.60 -8.46
N GLY A 13 -32.03 19.00 -8.61
CA GLY A 13 -32.80 19.07 -9.85
C GLY A 13 -34.03 19.94 -9.66
N ILE A 14 -34.09 21.09 -10.33
CA ILE A 14 -35.26 21.93 -10.44
C ILE A 14 -35.78 21.86 -11.88
N ILE A 15 -37.01 21.41 -12.07
CA ILE A 15 -37.67 21.45 -13.37
C ILE A 15 -38.71 22.58 -13.33
N THR A 16 -38.48 23.63 -14.10
CA THR A 16 -39.53 24.62 -14.40
C THR A 16 -40.29 24.16 -15.65
N LEU A 17 -41.53 23.74 -15.46
CA LEU A 17 -42.41 23.37 -16.57
C LEU A 17 -42.97 24.64 -17.22
N ALA A 18 -42.45 24.96 -18.42
CA ALA A 18 -43.13 25.90 -19.31
C ALA A 18 -44.06 25.12 -20.22
N SER A 19 -45.34 25.01 -19.92
CA SER A 19 -46.35 24.55 -20.86
C SER A 19 -47.56 25.50 -20.89
N CYS A 20 -48.08 25.66 -22.09
CA CYS A 20 -49.20 26.53 -22.45
C CYS A 20 -50.46 26.27 -21.61
N SER A 21 -51.06 27.34 -21.11
CA SER A 21 -52.47 27.54 -20.74
C SER A 21 -52.94 27.40 -19.27
N SER A 22 -52.17 27.03 -18.30
CA SER A 22 -52.40 27.43 -16.90
C SER A 22 -51.04 27.37 -16.16
N LYS A 23 -50.62 28.52 -15.66
CA LYS A 23 -49.35 28.65 -14.97
C LYS A 23 -49.39 27.84 -13.66
N ILE A 24 -48.76 26.66 -13.66
CA ILE A 24 -48.54 25.90 -12.43
C ILE A 24 -47.48 26.64 -11.64
N THR A 25 -47.76 26.92 -10.36
CA THR A 25 -46.86 27.65 -9.46
C THR A 25 -46.14 26.73 -8.51
N ALA A 26 -46.64 25.52 -8.30
CA ALA A 26 -46.00 24.52 -7.45
C ALA A 26 -44.64 24.07 -8.00
N THR A 27 -43.61 24.10 -7.16
CA THR A 27 -42.25 23.66 -7.47
C THR A 27 -41.77 22.65 -6.46
N GLY A 28 -40.87 21.75 -6.89
CA GLY A 28 -40.27 20.71 -6.06
C GLY A 28 -38.76 20.72 -6.06
N GLU A 29 -38.19 20.14 -5.02
CA GLU A 29 -36.76 19.86 -4.91
C GLU A 29 -36.54 18.44 -4.39
N LEU A 30 -35.53 17.76 -4.89
CA LEU A 30 -35.09 16.45 -4.42
C LEU A 30 -33.65 16.51 -4.05
N ILE A 31 -33.29 15.92 -2.90
CA ILE A 31 -31.92 15.80 -2.43
C ILE A 31 -31.68 14.36 -1.98
N VAL A 32 -30.61 13.72 -2.45
CA VAL A 32 -30.14 12.44 -1.90
C VAL A 32 -29.41 12.74 -0.60
N LEU A 33 -29.95 12.27 0.52
CA LEU A 33 -29.36 12.44 1.85
C LEU A 33 -28.39 11.32 2.19
N ASP A 34 -28.71 10.10 1.75
CA ASP A 34 -27.93 8.89 2.01
C ASP A 34 -28.17 7.85 0.92
N GLN A 35 -27.16 7.04 0.67
CA GLN A 35 -27.23 5.94 -0.29
C GLN A 35 -26.40 4.75 0.22
N THR A 36 -27.00 3.56 0.14
CA THR A 36 -26.34 2.28 0.41
C THR A 36 -26.38 1.39 -0.83
N ARG A 37 -25.91 0.15 -0.71
CA ARG A 37 -25.99 -0.84 -1.81
C ARG A 37 -27.44 -1.08 -2.26
N TYR A 38 -28.41 -0.97 -1.36
CA TYR A 38 -29.78 -1.41 -1.59
C TYR A 38 -30.83 -0.37 -1.22
N THR A 39 -30.40 0.83 -0.83
CA THR A 39 -31.33 1.90 -0.41
C THR A 39 -30.90 3.26 -0.94
N LEU A 40 -31.88 4.13 -1.13
CA LEU A 40 -31.73 5.57 -1.36
C LEU A 40 -32.60 6.31 -0.37
N THR A 41 -32.01 7.23 0.40
CA THR A 41 -32.76 8.13 1.29
C THR A 41 -32.85 9.49 0.63
N ILE A 42 -34.07 9.88 0.27
CA ILE A 42 -34.39 11.09 -0.49
C ILE A 42 -35.14 12.06 0.41
N LYS A 43 -34.71 13.31 0.45
CA LYS A 43 -35.50 14.43 0.96
C LYS A 43 -36.22 15.07 -0.20
N ALA A 44 -37.54 15.09 -0.13
CA ALA A 44 -38.42 15.85 -1.02
C ALA A 44 -38.82 17.15 -0.37
N SER A 45 -38.80 18.24 -1.13
CA SER A 45 -39.33 19.55 -0.71
C SER A 45 -40.38 19.99 -1.71
N LEU A 46 -41.46 20.59 -1.23
CA LEU A 46 -42.54 21.14 -2.03
C LEU A 46 -42.75 22.61 -1.66
N ASN A 47 -42.74 23.47 -2.65
CA ASN A 47 -43.28 24.84 -2.53
C ASN A 47 -44.58 24.93 -3.32
N ASP A 48 -45.72 25.10 -2.60
CA ASP A 48 -47.08 25.15 -3.13
C ASP A 48 -47.85 26.26 -2.42
N GLU A 49 -47.43 27.50 -2.65
CA GLU A 49 -48.03 28.69 -2.02
C GLU A 49 -49.52 28.87 -2.34
N GLU A 50 -49.91 28.51 -3.56
CA GLU A 50 -51.31 28.63 -4.03
C GLU A 50 -52.16 27.40 -3.64
N LYS A 51 -51.58 26.41 -2.96
CA LYS A 51 -52.23 25.15 -2.55
C LYS A 51 -52.94 24.42 -3.69
N GLU A 52 -52.29 24.37 -4.85
CA GLU A 52 -52.79 23.73 -6.07
C GLU A 52 -52.64 22.20 -6.03
N VAL A 53 -51.72 21.69 -5.22
CA VAL A 53 -51.38 20.24 -5.16
C VAL A 53 -52.45 19.49 -4.37
N THR A 54 -53.00 18.45 -4.97
CA THR A 54 -54.00 17.60 -4.34
C THR A 54 -53.43 16.90 -3.12
N GLN A 55 -54.16 16.94 -2.00
CA GLN A 55 -53.79 16.27 -0.75
C GLN A 55 -53.48 14.78 -0.99
N GLY A 56 -52.34 14.30 -0.48
CA GLY A 56 -51.90 12.89 -0.56
C GLY A 56 -51.48 12.43 -1.97
N SER A 57 -51.33 13.35 -2.93
CA SER A 57 -50.92 13.01 -4.29
C SER A 57 -49.43 13.10 -4.52
N VAL A 58 -48.65 13.64 -3.58
CA VAL A 58 -47.21 13.82 -3.74
C VAL A 58 -46.49 12.48 -3.56
N GLN A 59 -45.68 12.15 -4.55
CA GLN A 59 -44.98 10.85 -4.61
C GLN A 59 -43.55 11.01 -5.11
N ILE A 60 -42.63 10.25 -4.51
CA ILE A 60 -41.33 9.95 -5.11
C ILE A 60 -41.49 8.72 -5.97
N GLN A 61 -41.19 8.84 -7.25
CA GLN A 61 -41.25 7.75 -8.24
C GLN A 61 -39.82 7.43 -8.68
N LEU A 62 -39.42 6.17 -8.62
CA LEU A 62 -38.09 5.69 -9.01
C LEU A 62 -38.16 4.92 -10.31
N TYR A 63 -37.30 5.26 -11.25
CA TYR A 63 -37.20 4.64 -12.57
C TYR A 63 -35.79 4.07 -12.79
N ASN A 64 -35.71 2.91 -13.49
CA ASN A 64 -34.45 2.35 -13.96
C ASN A 64 -33.92 3.08 -15.21
N ALA A 65 -32.75 2.65 -15.71
CA ALA A 65 -32.13 3.23 -16.90
C ALA A 65 -32.98 3.04 -18.18
N ASP A 66 -33.82 2.02 -18.22
CA ASP A 66 -34.72 1.74 -19.38
C ASP A 66 -35.98 2.61 -19.35
N GLY A 67 -36.19 3.39 -18.27
CA GLY A 67 -37.36 4.23 -18.07
C GLY A 67 -38.53 3.51 -17.44
N ASP A 68 -38.36 2.28 -16.95
CA ASP A 68 -39.39 1.54 -16.24
C ASP A 68 -39.49 1.99 -14.79
N ARG A 69 -40.71 2.25 -14.31
CA ARG A 69 -40.94 2.60 -12.93
C ARG A 69 -40.78 1.39 -12.02
N LYS A 70 -39.78 1.44 -11.14
CA LYS A 70 -39.46 0.37 -10.18
C LYS A 70 -40.31 0.43 -8.93
N THR A 71 -40.52 1.63 -8.39
CA THR A 71 -41.31 1.81 -7.17
C THR A 71 -41.86 3.22 -7.05
N THR A 72 -42.80 3.39 -6.14
CA THR A 72 -43.40 4.66 -5.77
C THR A 72 -43.53 4.72 -4.26
N SER A 73 -43.13 5.84 -3.67
CA SER A 73 -43.26 6.11 -2.23
C SER A 73 -44.06 7.40 -2.02
N ASN A 74 -45.09 7.33 -1.20
CA ASN A 74 -45.92 8.48 -0.91
C ASN A 74 -45.21 9.47 0.00
N CYS A 75 -45.47 10.75 -0.24
CA CYS A 75 -45.06 11.86 0.61
C CYS A 75 -46.31 12.47 1.25
N ASP A 76 -46.94 11.71 2.15
CA ASP A 76 -48.25 12.04 2.74
C ASP A 76 -48.27 13.35 3.55
N LYS A 77 -47.10 13.83 3.94
CA LYS A 77 -46.94 15.11 4.64
C LYS A 77 -46.89 16.33 3.73
N LEU A 78 -46.82 16.11 2.40
CA LEU A 78 -46.67 17.22 1.45
C LEU A 78 -47.97 17.46 0.66
N GLY A 79 -48.28 18.73 0.39
CA GLY A 79 -49.38 19.18 -0.46
C GLY A 79 -50.70 19.32 0.25
N GLY A 80 -51.65 19.90 -0.44
CA GLY A 80 -53.02 20.21 0.06
C GLY A 80 -53.01 21.21 1.21
N THR A 81 -53.59 20.80 2.34
CA THR A 81 -53.66 21.63 3.56
C THR A 81 -52.47 21.48 4.50
N SER A 82 -51.49 20.65 4.15
CA SER A 82 -50.31 20.43 4.98
C SER A 82 -49.47 21.71 5.13
N GLU A 83 -48.91 21.91 6.32
CA GLU A 83 -47.92 22.96 6.61
C GLU A 83 -46.51 22.46 6.41
N ASP A 84 -46.31 21.13 6.32
CA ASP A 84 -45.03 20.54 6.05
C ASP A 84 -44.59 20.81 4.60
N THR A 85 -43.42 21.37 4.44
CA THR A 85 -42.82 21.64 3.13
C THR A 85 -41.75 20.61 2.73
N THR A 86 -41.39 19.71 3.63
CA THR A 86 -40.35 18.68 3.38
C THR A 86 -40.75 17.36 3.98
N GLN A 87 -40.32 16.27 3.29
CA GLN A 87 -40.45 14.91 3.81
C GLN A 87 -39.24 14.07 3.36
N GLN A 88 -38.74 13.23 4.27
CA GLN A 88 -37.72 12.27 3.97
C GLN A 88 -38.34 10.89 3.73
N VAL A 89 -37.85 10.19 2.71
CA VAL A 89 -38.30 8.83 2.34
C VAL A 89 -37.08 7.97 2.09
N THR A 90 -37.05 6.77 2.66
CA THR A 90 -36.03 5.75 2.35
C THR A 90 -36.63 4.67 1.46
N ILE A 91 -36.10 4.54 0.26
CA ILE A 91 -36.48 3.51 -0.71
C ILE A 91 -35.54 2.32 -0.51
N GLN A 92 -36.10 1.12 -0.35
CA GLN A 92 -35.36 -0.11 -0.05
C GLN A 92 -35.48 -1.13 -1.19
N SER A 93 -34.73 -2.23 -1.07
CA SER A 93 -34.73 -3.37 -2.01
C SER A 93 -34.37 -2.96 -3.44
N LEU A 94 -33.41 -2.07 -3.56
CA LEU A 94 -32.86 -1.64 -4.84
C LEU A 94 -31.69 -2.57 -5.25
N ASP A 95 -31.36 -2.56 -6.54
CA ASP A 95 -30.19 -3.27 -7.04
C ASP A 95 -28.91 -2.48 -6.74
N GLU A 96 -27.82 -3.14 -6.40
CA GLU A 96 -26.54 -2.47 -6.11
C GLU A 96 -25.91 -1.86 -7.36
N ASN A 97 -25.11 -0.82 -7.18
CA ASN A 97 -24.36 -0.14 -8.24
C ASN A 97 -25.21 0.31 -9.43
N THR A 98 -26.49 0.57 -9.18
CA THR A 98 -27.48 0.80 -10.23
C THR A 98 -27.92 2.25 -10.28
N PRO A 99 -27.88 2.91 -11.45
CA PRO A 99 -28.40 4.25 -11.63
C PRO A 99 -29.91 4.26 -11.66
N TYR A 100 -30.52 5.26 -11.04
CA TYR A 100 -31.96 5.50 -11.00
C TYR A 100 -32.27 6.94 -11.28
N THR A 101 -33.35 7.18 -12.03
CA THR A 101 -33.97 8.49 -12.14
C THR A 101 -35.05 8.62 -11.06
N VAL A 102 -34.95 9.61 -10.21
CA VAL A 102 -35.90 9.91 -9.13
C VAL A 102 -36.74 11.12 -9.51
N LYS A 103 -38.05 10.96 -9.52
CA LYS A 103 -38.98 12.04 -9.85
C LYS A 103 -39.89 12.36 -8.66
N LEU A 104 -40.13 13.64 -8.40
CA LEU A 104 -41.17 14.09 -7.51
C LEU A 104 -42.38 14.40 -8.36
N ALA A 105 -43.44 13.65 -8.18
CA ALA A 105 -44.69 13.77 -8.91
C ALA A 105 -45.81 14.20 -7.97
N CYS A 106 -46.74 14.99 -8.46
CA CYS A 106 -47.96 15.39 -7.75
C CYS A 106 -49.13 15.53 -8.72
N THR A 107 -50.35 15.59 -8.19
CA THR A 107 -51.56 15.86 -8.97
C THR A 107 -52.05 17.29 -8.72
N ILE A 108 -52.28 18.03 -9.81
CA ILE A 108 -52.84 19.38 -9.81
C ILE A 108 -53.98 19.37 -10.82
N LYS A 109 -55.21 19.77 -10.36
CA LYS A 109 -56.41 19.81 -11.23
C LYS A 109 -56.62 18.52 -12.00
N GLU A 110 -56.53 17.37 -11.30
CA GLU A 110 -56.71 16.02 -11.86
C GLU A 110 -55.62 15.52 -12.83
N HIS A 111 -54.61 16.33 -13.08
CA HIS A 111 -53.46 15.94 -13.93
C HIS A 111 -52.19 15.69 -13.11
N GLN A 112 -51.45 14.66 -13.47
CA GLN A 112 -50.17 14.35 -12.83
C GLN A 112 -49.02 15.15 -13.45
N TYR A 113 -48.17 15.73 -12.62
CA TYR A 113 -47.02 16.52 -13.01
C TYR A 113 -45.74 16.01 -12.31
N THR A 114 -44.61 16.04 -13.00
CA THR A 114 -43.32 15.90 -12.41
C THR A 114 -42.75 17.29 -12.10
N ILE A 115 -42.56 17.60 -10.84
CA ILE A 115 -42.15 18.94 -10.37
C ILE A 115 -40.67 19.00 -9.96
N ALA A 116 -40.00 17.84 -9.84
CA ALA A 116 -38.55 17.75 -9.70
C ALA A 116 -38.07 16.40 -10.22
N GLN A 117 -36.80 16.35 -10.65
CA GLN A 117 -36.13 15.12 -11.07
C GLN A 117 -34.64 15.21 -10.76
N ILE A 118 -34.05 14.10 -10.27
CA ILE A 118 -32.61 13.94 -10.08
C ILE A 118 -32.17 12.54 -10.55
N GLU A 119 -30.89 12.41 -10.82
CA GLU A 119 -30.26 11.12 -10.97
C GLU A 119 -29.62 10.70 -9.63
N ALA A 120 -29.78 9.44 -9.26
CA ALA A 120 -29.21 8.86 -8.07
C ALA A 120 -28.64 7.47 -8.41
N LYS A 121 -27.69 7.00 -7.61
CA LYS A 121 -27.09 5.69 -7.84
C LYS A 121 -26.88 5.01 -6.49
N THR A 122 -27.26 3.72 -6.39
CA THR A 122 -26.90 2.90 -5.23
C THR A 122 -25.41 2.61 -5.19
N ASN A 123 -24.88 2.39 -3.99
CA ASN A 123 -23.48 2.05 -3.81
C ASN A 123 -23.17 0.66 -4.37
N LYS A 124 -21.92 0.48 -4.76
CA LYS A 124 -21.34 -0.81 -5.09
C LYS A 124 -20.78 -1.46 -3.82
N ALA A 125 -20.76 -2.79 -3.74
CA ALA A 125 -19.99 -3.49 -2.71
C ALA A 125 -18.55 -2.99 -2.70
N GLY A 126 -17.98 -2.77 -1.51
CA GLY A 126 -16.61 -2.28 -1.40
C GLY A 126 -16.43 -0.78 -1.67
N SER A 127 -17.49 0.00 -1.85
CA SER A 127 -17.36 1.44 -2.10
C SER A 127 -16.92 2.25 -0.86
N SER A 128 -17.08 1.70 0.34
CA SER A 128 -16.73 2.35 1.61
C SER A 128 -16.59 1.32 2.73
N HIS A 129 -16.20 1.76 3.92
CA HIS A 129 -16.16 0.91 5.11
C HIS A 129 -17.52 0.29 5.45
N THR A 130 -18.62 1.05 5.31
CA THR A 130 -19.97 0.55 5.59
C THR A 130 -20.51 -0.41 4.54
N GLU A 131 -19.92 -0.40 3.37
CA GLU A 131 -20.26 -1.26 2.23
C GLU A 131 -19.13 -2.28 1.94
N ALA A 132 -18.28 -2.54 2.92
CA ALA A 132 -17.09 -3.36 2.76
C ALA A 132 -17.41 -4.78 2.25
N ILE A 133 -16.49 -5.32 1.51
CA ILE A 133 -16.48 -6.74 1.13
C ILE A 133 -15.78 -7.50 2.24
N HIS A 134 -16.50 -8.44 2.86
CA HIS A 134 -16.00 -9.23 3.96
C HIS A 134 -15.19 -10.43 3.46
N ILE A 135 -14.00 -10.59 4.01
CA ILE A 135 -13.09 -11.72 3.78
C ILE A 135 -13.16 -12.62 5.00
N THR A 136 -13.75 -13.79 4.84
CA THR A 136 -14.00 -14.77 5.91
C THR A 136 -13.18 -16.04 5.76
N SER A 137 -12.65 -16.28 4.56
CA SER A 137 -11.87 -17.46 4.21
C SER A 137 -10.78 -17.17 3.20
N ALA A 138 -9.85 -18.09 3.02
CA ALA A 138 -8.79 -17.98 2.02
C ALA A 138 -9.34 -17.86 0.57
N ASP A 139 -10.48 -18.47 0.29
CA ASP A 139 -11.09 -18.45 -1.05
C ASP A 139 -11.63 -17.05 -1.41
N ASP A 140 -11.98 -16.25 -0.39
CA ASP A 140 -12.50 -14.90 -0.60
C ASP A 140 -11.47 -13.93 -1.17
N PHE A 141 -10.16 -14.19 -0.99
CA PHE A 141 -9.12 -13.34 -1.59
C PHE A 141 -9.19 -13.30 -3.12
N SER A 142 -9.75 -14.34 -3.74
CA SER A 142 -9.97 -14.35 -5.21
C SER A 142 -10.93 -13.25 -5.67
N LYS A 143 -11.83 -12.78 -4.80
CA LYS A 143 -12.77 -11.69 -5.10
C LYS A 143 -12.05 -10.37 -5.34
N MET A 144 -10.90 -10.16 -4.68
CA MET A 144 -10.11 -8.93 -4.80
C MET A 144 -9.55 -8.73 -6.22
N ALA A 145 -9.29 -9.82 -6.95
CA ALA A 145 -8.80 -9.74 -8.32
C ALA A 145 -9.82 -9.13 -9.31
N ASN A 146 -11.10 -9.12 -8.94
CA ASN A 146 -12.18 -8.60 -9.76
C ASN A 146 -12.62 -7.17 -9.37
N ASP A 147 -12.15 -6.67 -8.23
CA ASP A 147 -12.49 -5.35 -7.71
C ASP A 147 -11.28 -4.71 -7.04
N LEU A 148 -10.43 -4.07 -7.86
CA LEU A 148 -9.11 -3.57 -7.46
C LEU A 148 -9.15 -2.31 -6.58
N ASP A 149 -10.27 -1.60 -6.57
CA ASP A 149 -10.49 -0.38 -5.82
C ASP A 149 -11.45 -0.56 -4.62
N GLY A 150 -11.81 -1.83 -4.32
CA GLY A 150 -12.75 -2.16 -3.27
C GLY A 150 -12.22 -1.93 -1.85
N TYR A 151 -13.15 -1.73 -0.91
CA TYR A 151 -12.87 -1.74 0.52
C TYR A 151 -13.13 -3.14 1.08
N TYR A 152 -12.09 -3.78 1.61
CA TYR A 152 -12.11 -5.14 2.15
C TYR A 152 -11.89 -5.12 3.65
N ILE A 153 -12.63 -5.94 4.39
CA ILE A 153 -12.45 -6.16 5.84
C ILE A 153 -12.23 -7.64 6.10
N LEU A 154 -11.19 -7.95 6.88
CA LEU A 154 -10.96 -9.30 7.37
C LEU A 154 -11.81 -9.53 8.62
N ASP A 155 -12.62 -10.58 8.63
CA ASP A 155 -13.56 -10.85 9.73
C ASP A 155 -13.00 -11.80 10.81
N ASN A 156 -11.97 -12.56 10.47
CA ASN A 156 -11.34 -13.52 11.37
C ASN A 156 -9.91 -13.82 10.92
N ASP A 157 -9.15 -14.47 11.78
CA ASP A 157 -7.82 -14.96 11.45
C ASP A 157 -7.90 -16.03 10.35
N ILE A 158 -7.01 -15.95 9.37
CA ILE A 158 -6.93 -16.91 8.26
C ILE A 158 -5.55 -17.55 8.23
N ALA A 159 -5.47 -18.82 8.58
CA ALA A 159 -4.31 -19.66 8.37
C ALA A 159 -4.36 -20.27 6.95
N LEU A 160 -3.42 -19.91 6.09
CA LEU A 160 -3.37 -20.42 4.71
C LEU A 160 -2.82 -21.86 4.66
N GLY A 161 -1.83 -22.18 5.49
CA GLY A 161 -1.34 -23.53 5.73
C GLY A 161 -1.52 -23.93 7.18
N THR A 162 -1.22 -25.19 7.53
CA THR A 162 -1.31 -25.67 8.92
C THR A 162 -0.14 -25.18 9.79
N GLY A 163 0.90 -24.62 9.17
CA GLY A 163 2.07 -24.08 9.85
C GLY A 163 3.00 -25.14 10.41
N ASN A 164 3.95 -24.70 11.23
CA ASN A 164 4.77 -25.61 12.02
C ASN A 164 3.98 -26.05 13.24
N ALA A 165 3.78 -27.34 13.39
CA ALA A 165 3.34 -27.88 14.65
C ALA A 165 4.42 -27.58 15.71
N GLU A 166 4.08 -26.72 16.68
CA GLU A 166 4.81 -26.50 17.92
C GLU A 166 6.31 -26.05 17.80
N ASN A 167 6.56 -24.76 17.90
CA ASN A 167 7.79 -24.15 18.45
C ASN A 167 9.15 -24.35 17.77
N GLU A 168 9.23 -24.70 16.52
CA GLU A 168 10.55 -24.86 15.87
C GLU A 168 11.23 -23.53 15.48
N GLY A 169 10.54 -22.41 15.71
CA GLY A 169 11.10 -21.07 15.45
C GLY A 169 11.34 -20.76 13.97
N ILE A 170 11.80 -19.54 13.72
CA ILE A 170 12.00 -19.02 12.37
C ILE A 170 13.01 -19.80 11.52
N THR A 171 13.96 -20.48 12.13
CA THR A 171 15.00 -21.24 11.42
C THR A 171 14.44 -22.42 10.65
N GLU A 172 13.36 -23.01 11.12
CA GLU A 172 12.73 -24.20 10.52
C GLU A 172 11.41 -23.88 9.78
N ILE A 173 11.04 -22.60 9.68
CA ILE A 173 9.79 -22.18 9.04
C ILE A 173 9.66 -22.70 7.59
N GLU A 174 10.77 -22.88 6.89
CA GLU A 174 10.79 -23.41 5.52
C GLU A 174 10.38 -24.88 5.44
N LYS A 175 10.44 -25.63 6.55
CA LYS A 175 10.05 -27.04 6.65
C LYS A 175 8.60 -27.21 7.07
N GLY A 176 7.95 -26.12 7.49
CA GLY A 176 6.55 -26.14 7.89
C GLY A 176 5.59 -26.32 6.71
N ASP A 177 4.37 -26.74 7.03
CA ASP A 177 3.28 -26.80 6.06
C ASP A 177 2.75 -25.38 5.77
N LEU A 178 3.48 -24.68 4.91
CA LEU A 178 3.14 -23.34 4.44
C LEU A 178 2.47 -23.44 3.07
N LYS A 179 1.36 -22.75 2.90
CA LYS A 179 0.64 -22.67 1.63
C LYS A 179 1.42 -21.80 0.62
N GLU A 180 1.67 -22.33 -0.56
CA GLU A 180 2.16 -21.50 -1.67
C GLU A 180 1.14 -20.42 -2.00
N TRP A 181 1.57 -19.17 -1.96
CA TRP A 181 0.74 -18.01 -2.22
C TRP A 181 1.18 -17.33 -3.51
N THR A 182 0.23 -16.96 -4.34
CA THR A 182 0.48 -16.13 -5.52
C THR A 182 -0.08 -14.74 -5.24
N PRO A 183 0.71 -13.67 -5.41
CA PRO A 183 0.22 -12.30 -5.21
C PRO A 183 -1.02 -12.05 -6.07
N VAL A 184 -2.03 -11.42 -5.46
CA VAL A 184 -3.29 -11.12 -6.15
C VAL A 184 -3.08 -10.03 -7.21
N PHE A 185 -2.16 -9.12 -6.96
CA PHE A 185 -1.94 -7.91 -7.77
C PHE A 185 -0.55 -7.87 -8.39
N SER A 186 -0.43 -7.15 -9.49
CA SER A 186 0.83 -6.98 -10.20
C SER A 186 1.01 -5.53 -10.68
N SER A 187 2.20 -5.20 -11.16
CA SER A 187 2.54 -3.87 -11.70
C SER A 187 1.83 -3.51 -13.02
N SER A 188 1.02 -4.40 -13.57
CA SER A 188 0.14 -4.05 -14.68
C SER A 188 -0.95 -3.11 -14.19
N SER A 189 -1.17 -1.99 -14.86
CA SER A 189 -2.20 -1.00 -14.50
C SER A 189 -3.60 -1.58 -14.37
N SER A 190 -3.88 -2.67 -15.09
CA SER A 190 -5.15 -3.39 -15.01
C SER A 190 -5.23 -4.40 -13.85
N LYS A 191 -4.15 -4.56 -13.06
CA LYS A 191 -4.03 -5.52 -11.95
C LYS A 191 -3.37 -4.94 -10.71
N ALA A 192 -3.25 -3.63 -10.63
CA ALA A 192 -2.69 -2.94 -9.48
C ALA A 192 -3.80 -2.65 -8.45
N PHE A 193 -3.52 -2.88 -7.17
CA PHE A 193 -4.47 -2.58 -6.10
C PHE A 193 -4.47 -1.09 -5.80
N THR A 194 -5.65 -0.49 -5.78
CA THR A 194 -5.89 0.92 -5.46
C THR A 194 -6.88 1.09 -4.29
N GLY A 195 -7.46 -0.01 -3.81
CA GLY A 195 -8.48 -0.03 -2.77
C GLY A 195 -7.95 0.05 -1.35
N THR A 196 -8.80 -0.32 -0.41
CA THR A 196 -8.46 -0.44 1.03
C THR A 196 -8.61 -1.88 1.49
N PHE A 197 -7.59 -2.40 2.17
CA PHE A 197 -7.66 -3.65 2.91
C PHE A 197 -7.47 -3.36 4.40
N ASP A 198 -8.52 -3.57 5.18
CA ASP A 198 -8.53 -3.44 6.63
C ASP A 198 -8.50 -4.83 7.26
N GLY A 199 -7.38 -5.19 7.84
CA GLY A 199 -7.23 -6.46 8.55
C GLY A 199 -8.01 -6.54 9.85
N ASN A 200 -8.57 -5.41 10.32
CA ASN A 200 -9.41 -5.34 11.53
C ASN A 200 -8.73 -5.95 12.78
N GLY A 201 -7.41 -5.98 12.80
CA GLY A 201 -6.58 -6.58 13.86
C GLY A 201 -6.35 -8.09 13.72
N HIS A 202 -6.92 -8.74 12.72
CA HIS A 202 -6.76 -10.16 12.45
C HIS A 202 -5.43 -10.53 11.81
N THR A 203 -5.16 -11.82 11.76
CA THR A 203 -3.90 -12.41 11.28
C THR A 203 -4.10 -13.24 10.02
N ILE A 204 -3.21 -13.03 9.04
CA ILE A 204 -3.00 -13.95 7.91
C ILE A 204 -1.68 -14.68 8.16
N SER A 205 -1.71 -16.02 8.18
CA SER A 205 -0.54 -16.79 8.56
C SER A 205 -0.24 -17.99 7.66
N ASN A 206 0.97 -18.51 7.82
CA ASN A 206 1.42 -19.80 7.27
C ASN A 206 1.43 -19.84 5.75
N PHE A 207 2.07 -18.85 5.11
CA PHE A 207 2.22 -18.86 3.66
C PHE A 207 3.69 -18.72 3.24
N LYS A 208 3.95 -19.17 2.01
CA LYS A 208 5.24 -19.04 1.35
C LYS A 208 5.07 -18.58 -0.09
N GLN A 209 6.13 -18.01 -0.63
CA GLN A 209 6.26 -17.71 -2.05
C GLN A 209 7.62 -18.21 -2.51
N THR A 210 7.59 -19.24 -3.34
CA THR A 210 8.77 -19.87 -3.93
C THR A 210 8.74 -19.80 -5.46
N SER A 211 7.57 -19.50 -6.01
CA SER A 211 7.36 -19.32 -7.44
C SER A 211 7.94 -18.00 -7.94
N SER A 212 8.41 -18.02 -9.18
CA SER A 212 9.09 -16.90 -9.81
C SER A 212 8.12 -15.76 -10.17
N THR A 213 8.15 -14.66 -9.41
CA THR A 213 7.44 -13.41 -9.71
C THR A 213 8.40 -12.22 -9.62
N SER A 214 8.05 -11.04 -10.14
CA SER A 214 8.84 -9.82 -9.96
C SER A 214 8.54 -9.12 -8.65
N ASP A 215 7.30 -9.23 -8.20
CA ASP A 215 6.76 -8.55 -7.02
C ASP A 215 6.29 -9.61 -6.04
N TYR A 216 7.08 -9.83 -4.98
CA TYR A 216 6.74 -10.74 -3.89
C TYR A 216 5.97 -10.00 -2.81
N GLY A 217 5.15 -10.71 -2.07
CA GLY A 217 4.36 -10.20 -0.98
C GLY A 217 2.90 -10.64 -1.09
N PHE A 218 2.13 -10.41 -0.04
CA PHE A 218 0.73 -10.85 -0.03
C PHE A 218 -0.06 -10.17 -1.15
N PHE A 219 0.09 -8.85 -1.27
CA PHE A 219 -0.57 -8.07 -2.31
C PHE A 219 0.24 -7.95 -3.61
N GLY A 220 1.56 -8.15 -3.58
CA GLY A 220 2.46 -8.00 -4.71
C GLY A 220 2.74 -6.54 -5.07
N TYR A 221 1.75 -5.78 -5.49
CA TYR A 221 1.89 -4.39 -5.94
C TYR A 221 0.78 -3.47 -5.42
N LEU A 222 1.15 -2.36 -4.81
CA LEU A 222 0.25 -1.32 -4.31
C LEU A 222 0.39 -0.07 -5.16
N ALA A 223 -0.67 0.32 -5.86
CA ALA A 223 -0.71 1.53 -6.66
C ALA A 223 -1.09 2.77 -5.83
N GLU A 224 -1.13 3.92 -6.47
CA GLU A 224 -1.59 5.17 -5.86
C GLU A 224 -2.99 5.01 -5.26
N GLY A 225 -3.16 5.45 -4.02
CA GLY A 225 -4.42 5.35 -3.27
C GLY A 225 -4.61 4.06 -2.48
N ALA A 226 -3.82 3.02 -2.73
CA ALA A 226 -3.90 1.76 -1.99
C ALA A 226 -3.66 1.96 -0.49
N GLN A 227 -4.48 1.33 0.35
CA GLN A 227 -4.36 1.38 1.80
C GLN A 227 -4.38 -0.03 2.39
N ILE A 228 -3.32 -0.41 3.10
CA ILE A 228 -3.25 -1.65 3.86
C ILE A 228 -3.14 -1.28 5.33
N LYS A 229 -4.06 -1.74 6.15
CA LYS A 229 -4.07 -1.33 7.56
C LYS A 229 -4.57 -2.40 8.51
N ASN A 230 -4.16 -2.28 9.80
CA ASN A 230 -4.65 -3.08 10.92
C ASN A 230 -4.54 -4.60 10.69
N ILE A 231 -3.45 -5.07 10.11
CA ILE A 231 -3.28 -6.48 9.75
C ILE A 231 -2.00 -7.07 10.37
N ASN A 232 -2.09 -8.33 10.79
CA ASN A 232 -0.93 -9.11 11.21
C ASN A 232 -0.60 -10.17 10.15
N PHE A 233 0.68 -10.34 9.85
CA PHE A 233 1.21 -11.45 9.08
C PHE A 233 2.12 -12.28 9.97
N GLU A 234 1.97 -13.60 9.94
CA GLU A 234 2.74 -14.49 10.78
C GLU A 234 3.20 -15.74 10.03
N ASN A 235 4.41 -16.21 10.32
CA ASN A 235 5.01 -17.40 9.73
C ASN A 235 5.04 -17.31 8.19
N VAL A 236 5.86 -16.38 7.69
CA VAL A 236 5.99 -16.11 6.26
C VAL A 236 7.36 -16.51 5.74
N TYR A 237 7.40 -17.26 4.65
CA TYR A 237 8.62 -17.65 3.96
C TYR A 237 8.63 -17.17 2.50
N LEU A 238 9.54 -16.24 2.19
CA LEU A 238 9.73 -15.74 0.84
C LEU A 238 11.08 -16.26 0.33
N ASN A 239 11.05 -17.08 -0.72
CA ASN A 239 12.28 -17.66 -1.31
C ASN A 239 12.37 -17.32 -2.80
N MET A 240 13.38 -16.54 -3.15
CA MET A 240 13.56 -16.03 -4.49
C MET A 240 14.81 -16.63 -5.17
N THR A 241 14.62 -17.15 -6.37
CA THR A 241 15.66 -17.68 -7.25
C THR A 241 15.46 -17.12 -8.67
N ARG A 242 15.71 -15.82 -8.89
CA ARG A 242 15.40 -15.17 -10.17
C ARG A 242 16.57 -14.45 -10.82
N TYR A 243 16.42 -14.19 -12.14
CA TYR A 243 17.39 -13.51 -13.00
C TYR A 243 16.90 -12.14 -13.52
N SER A 244 15.94 -11.51 -12.85
CA SER A 244 15.38 -10.19 -13.22
C SER A 244 15.28 -9.30 -11.99
N ASP A 245 15.07 -8.00 -12.18
CA ASP A 245 14.78 -7.09 -11.09
C ASP A 245 13.65 -7.65 -10.25
N THR A 246 13.83 -7.65 -8.95
CA THR A 246 12.88 -8.30 -8.04
C THR A 246 12.67 -7.48 -6.79
N TYR A 247 11.43 -7.41 -6.36
CA TYR A 247 10.95 -6.62 -5.24
C TYR A 247 10.32 -7.56 -4.22
N ILE A 248 10.80 -7.53 -2.99
CA ILE A 248 10.42 -8.50 -1.95
C ILE A 248 10.03 -7.76 -0.68
N GLY A 249 8.81 -7.99 -0.22
CA GLY A 249 8.30 -7.57 1.08
C GLY A 249 7.04 -8.35 1.42
N VAL A 250 6.73 -8.54 2.71
CA VAL A 250 5.56 -9.35 3.11
C VAL A 250 4.25 -8.73 2.67
N VAL A 251 4.13 -7.42 2.79
CA VAL A 251 2.91 -6.71 2.36
C VAL A 251 2.87 -6.67 0.84
N ALA A 252 3.91 -6.11 0.22
CA ALA A 252 4.03 -6.07 -1.23
C ALA A 252 5.49 -5.91 -1.68
N GLY A 253 5.79 -6.32 -2.90
CA GLY A 253 7.07 -6.04 -3.52
C GLY A 253 7.29 -4.56 -3.74
N ARG A 254 6.27 -3.85 -4.21
CA ARG A 254 6.32 -2.40 -4.47
C ARG A 254 5.10 -1.66 -3.96
N ALA A 255 5.35 -0.40 -3.53
CA ALA A 255 4.31 0.54 -3.15
C ALA A 255 4.56 1.90 -3.84
N GLU A 256 3.56 2.41 -4.56
CA GLU A 256 3.65 3.69 -5.25
C GLU A 256 3.37 4.89 -4.35
N SER A 257 3.72 6.07 -4.86
CA SER A 257 3.39 7.34 -4.22
C SER A 257 1.87 7.45 -4.01
N GLY A 258 1.47 7.91 -2.82
CA GLY A 258 0.05 8.00 -2.47
C GLY A 258 -0.52 6.77 -1.76
N SER A 259 0.15 5.62 -1.81
CA SER A 259 -0.23 4.43 -1.03
C SER A 259 0.06 4.61 0.47
N SER A 260 -0.53 3.76 1.30
CA SER A 260 -0.28 3.73 2.74
C SER A 260 -0.29 2.33 3.33
N ILE A 261 0.63 2.08 4.25
CA ILE A 261 0.70 0.89 5.09
C ILE A 261 0.66 1.39 6.53
N GLU A 262 -0.35 0.99 7.30
CA GLU A 262 -0.56 1.52 8.63
C GLU A 262 -0.94 0.42 9.62
N ASN A 263 -0.29 0.42 10.79
CA ASN A 263 -0.59 -0.53 11.85
C ASN A 263 -0.51 -1.98 11.35
N VAL A 264 0.60 -2.32 10.68
CA VAL A 264 0.89 -3.66 10.16
C VAL A 264 1.96 -4.30 11.03
N LYS A 265 1.69 -5.51 11.49
CA LYS A 265 2.66 -6.32 12.21
C LYS A 265 3.04 -7.55 11.39
N VAL A 266 4.34 -7.80 11.27
CA VAL A 266 4.88 -9.03 10.68
C VAL A 266 5.70 -9.72 11.75
N SER A 267 5.46 -11.01 11.97
CA SER A 267 6.21 -11.84 12.91
C SER A 267 6.65 -13.16 12.27
N ASN A 268 7.83 -13.63 12.67
CA ASN A 268 8.42 -14.86 12.13
C ASN A 268 8.54 -14.83 10.59
N LEU A 269 9.36 -13.89 10.10
CA LEU A 269 9.58 -13.69 8.67
C LEU A 269 10.95 -14.24 8.25
N LYS A 270 10.95 -15.22 7.36
CA LYS A 270 12.16 -15.67 6.68
C LYS A 270 12.15 -15.25 5.22
N ILE A 271 13.18 -14.54 4.79
CA ILE A 271 13.40 -14.17 3.40
C ILE A 271 14.72 -14.79 2.94
N LYS A 272 14.70 -15.56 1.87
CA LYS A 272 15.87 -16.09 1.21
C LYS A 272 15.96 -15.57 -0.22
N VAL A 273 17.07 -14.93 -0.52
CA VAL A 273 17.38 -14.44 -1.87
C VAL A 273 18.64 -15.16 -2.33
N SER A 274 18.52 -15.96 -3.38
CA SER A 274 19.64 -16.67 -3.97
C SER A 274 19.57 -16.54 -5.48
N THR A 275 20.68 -16.16 -6.11
CA THR A 275 20.75 -16.13 -7.57
C THR A 275 22.01 -16.84 -8.06
N SER A 276 21.86 -17.68 -9.06
CA SER A 276 22.98 -18.33 -9.73
C SER A 276 23.60 -17.45 -10.81
N SER A 277 22.94 -16.36 -11.19
CA SER A 277 23.36 -15.43 -12.23
C SER A 277 23.82 -14.11 -11.64
N THR A 278 24.94 -13.67 -12.13
CA THR A 278 25.56 -12.37 -11.88
C THR A 278 25.08 -11.30 -12.89
N SER A 279 23.89 -11.49 -13.51
CA SER A 279 23.30 -10.46 -14.36
C SER A 279 23.07 -9.18 -13.55
N GLY A 280 23.30 -8.00 -14.13
CA GLY A 280 23.18 -6.68 -13.46
C GLY A 280 21.75 -6.31 -13.09
N LYS A 281 21.08 -7.17 -12.32
CA LYS A 281 19.70 -7.00 -11.85
C LYS A 281 19.68 -6.57 -10.41
N THR A 282 18.67 -5.76 -10.07
CA THR A 282 18.53 -5.17 -8.75
C THR A 282 17.53 -5.95 -7.90
N PHE A 283 17.91 -6.23 -6.67
CA PHE A 283 17.07 -6.84 -5.66
C PHE A 283 16.75 -5.82 -4.59
N TYR A 284 15.46 -5.52 -4.46
CA TYR A 284 14.92 -4.65 -3.43
C TYR A 284 14.24 -5.52 -2.38
N VAL A 285 14.81 -5.60 -1.19
CA VAL A 285 14.38 -6.55 -0.16
C VAL A 285 14.07 -5.81 1.14
N GLY A 286 12.84 -5.90 1.59
CA GLY A 286 12.40 -5.34 2.87
C GLY A 286 11.47 -6.28 3.62
N GLY A 287 11.37 -6.11 4.92
CA GLY A 287 10.44 -6.90 5.72
C GLY A 287 8.99 -6.60 5.39
N LEU A 288 8.64 -5.34 5.14
CA LEU A 288 7.30 -4.94 4.72
C LEU A 288 7.22 -4.73 3.21
N ILE A 289 8.13 -3.97 2.62
CA ILE A 289 8.11 -3.53 1.23
C ILE A 289 9.50 -3.66 0.60
N GLY A 290 9.59 -4.22 -0.60
CA GLY A 290 10.84 -4.21 -1.36
C GLY A 290 11.24 -2.80 -1.79
N GLN A 291 10.38 -2.11 -2.52
CA GLN A 291 10.57 -0.73 -2.98
C GLN A 291 9.36 0.14 -2.63
N ASN A 292 9.60 1.17 -1.84
CA ASN A 292 8.63 2.23 -1.57
C ASN A 292 8.97 3.45 -2.44
N THR A 293 8.14 3.77 -3.42
CA THR A 293 8.34 4.92 -4.31
C THR A 293 7.63 6.19 -3.84
N GLY A 294 7.29 6.26 -2.55
CA GLY A 294 6.71 7.44 -1.91
C GLY A 294 5.38 7.19 -1.22
N GLY A 295 5.08 5.96 -0.85
CA GLY A 295 4.00 5.63 0.07
C GLY A 295 4.35 5.97 1.54
N SER A 296 3.36 6.05 2.41
CA SER A 296 3.54 6.15 3.86
C SER A 296 3.59 4.77 4.49
N ILE A 297 4.53 4.55 5.44
CA ILE A 297 4.56 3.35 6.28
C ILE A 297 4.55 3.82 7.74
N ILE A 298 3.48 3.55 8.47
CA ILE A 298 3.26 4.16 9.77
C ILE A 298 2.88 3.09 10.80
N ASN A 299 3.37 3.23 12.04
CA ASN A 299 3.01 2.38 13.20
C ASN A 299 3.16 0.88 12.92
N SER A 300 4.17 0.49 12.16
CA SER A 300 4.30 -0.88 11.68
C SER A 300 5.54 -1.56 12.25
N THR A 301 5.46 -2.87 12.43
CA THR A 301 6.50 -3.64 13.12
C THR A 301 6.88 -4.89 12.32
N VAL A 302 8.18 -5.19 12.28
CA VAL A 302 8.71 -6.47 11.79
C VAL A 302 9.48 -7.12 12.94
N GLU A 303 8.94 -8.23 13.43
CA GLU A 303 9.52 -8.98 14.53
C GLU A 303 10.13 -10.30 14.04
N ASN A 304 11.28 -10.62 14.57
CA ASN A 304 11.95 -11.88 14.29
C ASN A 304 12.19 -12.12 12.79
N LEU A 305 12.83 -11.12 12.15
CA LEU A 305 13.26 -11.20 10.75
C LEU A 305 14.50 -12.11 10.64
N ASP A 306 14.48 -13.04 9.69
CA ASP A 306 15.65 -13.78 9.20
C ASP A 306 15.79 -13.54 7.68
N LEU A 307 16.54 -12.50 7.32
CA LEU A 307 16.80 -12.16 5.94
C LEU A 307 18.18 -12.67 5.52
N ASN A 308 18.20 -13.56 4.54
CA ASN A 308 19.43 -14.14 3.99
C ASN A 308 19.55 -13.85 2.49
N ILE A 309 20.65 -13.21 2.08
CA ILE A 309 20.94 -12.88 0.69
C ILE A 309 22.24 -13.54 0.28
N GLU A 310 22.13 -14.46 -0.68
CA GLU A 310 23.26 -15.16 -1.31
C GLU A 310 23.37 -14.70 -2.77
N ARG A 311 24.45 -14.02 -3.10
CA ARG A 311 24.77 -13.54 -4.45
C ARG A 311 23.72 -12.56 -5.02
N GLY A 312 24.16 -11.42 -5.38
CA GLY A 312 23.36 -10.38 -6.06
C GLY A 312 24.25 -9.19 -6.34
N LYS A 313 24.31 -8.69 -7.58
CA LYS A 313 25.20 -7.59 -7.92
C LYS A 313 24.70 -6.27 -7.32
N VAL A 314 23.42 -5.98 -7.48
CA VAL A 314 22.81 -4.78 -6.90
C VAL A 314 21.76 -5.20 -5.89
N VAL A 315 22.01 -4.93 -4.62
CA VAL A 315 21.13 -5.31 -3.51
C VAL A 315 20.85 -4.10 -2.63
N TYR A 316 19.59 -3.79 -2.44
CA TYR A 316 19.13 -2.84 -1.44
C TYR A 316 18.29 -3.62 -0.42
N ALA A 317 18.83 -3.80 0.78
CA ALA A 317 18.19 -4.62 1.81
C ALA A 317 17.96 -3.86 3.11
N GLY A 318 16.77 -3.96 3.66
CA GLY A 318 16.39 -3.36 4.93
C GLY A 318 15.31 -4.13 5.67
N GLY A 319 15.24 -3.94 6.97
CA GLY A 319 14.24 -4.63 7.78
C GLY A 319 12.82 -4.14 7.54
N ILE A 320 12.63 -2.91 7.11
CA ILE A 320 11.34 -2.34 6.71
C ILE A 320 11.23 -2.26 5.19
N ALA A 321 12.17 -1.61 4.52
CA ALA A 321 12.14 -1.44 3.07
C ALA A 321 13.54 -1.60 2.45
N GLY A 322 13.62 -2.19 1.26
CA GLY A 322 14.85 -2.23 0.49
C GLY A 322 15.26 -0.83 0.03
N GLN A 323 14.31 -0.10 -0.55
CA GLN A 323 14.46 1.31 -0.94
C GLN A 323 13.26 2.13 -0.46
N ASN A 324 13.54 3.35 0.00
CA ASN A 324 12.55 4.36 0.33
C ASN A 324 12.82 5.63 -0.47
N ALA A 325 11.97 5.95 -1.44
CA ALA A 325 12.09 7.14 -2.27
C ALA A 325 11.37 8.35 -1.66
N MET A 326 11.72 9.55 -2.15
CA MET A 326 11.15 10.79 -1.64
C MET A 326 9.74 11.02 -2.20
N ALA A 327 8.80 11.35 -1.29
CA ALA A 327 7.52 11.95 -1.66
C ALA A 327 7.14 13.02 -0.62
N GLU A 328 6.47 14.07 -1.06
CA GLU A 328 6.06 15.15 -0.19
C GLU A 328 5.05 14.66 0.86
N GLY A 329 5.28 15.04 2.12
CA GLY A 329 4.41 14.70 3.23
C GLY A 329 4.37 13.22 3.63
N LYS A 330 5.13 12.34 2.97
CA LYS A 330 5.15 10.89 3.24
C LYS A 330 6.36 10.51 4.10
N TRP A 331 6.12 9.57 5.03
CA TRP A 331 7.10 9.14 6.01
C TRP A 331 7.07 7.63 6.22
N ILE A 332 8.24 7.05 6.52
CA ILE A 332 8.32 5.84 7.35
C ILE A 332 8.38 6.34 8.80
N GLU A 333 7.37 6.00 9.60
CA GLU A 333 7.19 6.61 10.92
C GLU A 333 6.69 5.62 11.96
N ASN A 334 7.23 5.75 13.19
CA ASN A 334 6.84 4.92 14.34
C ASN A 334 6.96 3.42 14.06
N CYS A 335 8.01 3.02 13.34
CA CYS A 335 8.22 1.62 12.98
C CYS A 335 9.30 0.99 13.87
N VAL A 336 9.17 -0.33 14.05
CA VAL A 336 10.15 -1.12 14.79
C VAL A 336 10.53 -2.35 13.99
N VAL A 337 11.83 -2.68 13.98
CA VAL A 337 12.29 -3.91 13.36
C VAL A 337 13.27 -4.64 14.28
N THR A 338 13.09 -5.97 14.39
CA THR A 338 13.98 -6.86 15.13
C THR A 338 14.37 -8.06 14.28
N GLY A 339 15.55 -8.61 14.50
CA GLY A 339 15.97 -9.83 13.82
C GLY A 339 17.39 -9.78 13.28
N LYS A 340 17.60 -10.47 12.17
CA LYS A 340 18.94 -10.66 11.57
C LYS A 340 18.90 -10.47 10.06
N ILE A 341 19.92 -9.81 9.52
CA ILE A 341 20.20 -9.73 8.08
C ILE A 341 21.57 -10.39 7.84
N THR A 342 21.59 -11.43 7.03
CA THR A 342 22.82 -12.14 6.62
C THR A 342 23.04 -11.95 5.14
N ILE A 343 24.20 -11.43 4.79
CA ILE A 343 24.59 -11.21 3.40
C ILE A 343 25.83 -12.04 3.14
N ASN A 344 25.74 -12.98 2.22
CA ASN A 344 26.88 -13.79 1.81
C ASN A 344 27.13 -13.64 0.31
N GLN A 345 28.08 -12.81 -0.05
CA GLN A 345 28.42 -12.49 -1.43
C GLN A 345 29.79 -13.09 -1.75
N GLU A 346 29.79 -14.28 -2.33
CA GLU A 346 30.98 -14.96 -2.83
C GLU A 346 30.94 -15.02 -4.36
N TYR A 347 31.86 -14.33 -4.99
CA TYR A 347 32.01 -14.27 -6.45
C TYR A 347 33.27 -14.95 -6.87
N ASN A 348 33.16 -16.18 -7.37
CA ASN A 348 34.28 -17.06 -7.70
C ASN A 348 34.47 -17.26 -9.21
N ASN A 349 33.61 -16.68 -10.04
CA ASN A 349 33.66 -16.89 -11.49
C ASN A 349 33.79 -15.56 -12.25
N SER A 350 34.96 -15.39 -12.88
CA SER A 350 35.26 -14.19 -13.67
C SER A 350 34.39 -14.03 -14.93
N SER A 351 33.73 -15.09 -15.42
CA SER A 351 32.84 -14.99 -16.57
C SER A 351 31.55 -14.21 -16.24
N ASP A 352 31.25 -14.11 -14.97
CA ASP A 352 30.05 -13.40 -14.46
C ASP A 352 30.21 -11.88 -14.49
N PHE A 353 31.43 -11.37 -14.77
CA PHE A 353 31.72 -9.95 -14.74
C PHE A 353 32.25 -9.46 -16.07
N THR A 354 31.76 -8.30 -16.48
CA THR A 354 32.31 -7.51 -17.57
C THR A 354 32.86 -6.20 -17.00
N THR A 355 33.67 -5.48 -17.77
CA THR A 355 34.24 -4.17 -17.38
C THR A 355 33.16 -3.10 -17.03
N SER A 356 31.90 -3.34 -17.39
CA SER A 356 30.76 -2.46 -17.09
C SER A 356 29.86 -3.00 -15.97
N THR A 357 30.30 -4.04 -15.25
CA THR A 357 29.49 -4.64 -14.19
C THR A 357 29.53 -3.77 -12.94
N GLU A 358 28.37 -3.30 -12.52
CA GLU A 358 28.17 -2.59 -11.27
C GLU A 358 27.84 -3.56 -10.14
N ILE A 359 28.50 -3.42 -8.99
CA ILE A 359 28.16 -4.13 -7.75
C ILE A 359 27.82 -3.08 -6.70
N VAL A 360 26.60 -3.14 -6.17
CA VAL A 360 26.14 -2.23 -5.13
C VAL A 360 25.42 -3.01 -4.04
N GLN A 361 25.87 -2.86 -2.81
CA GLN A 361 25.31 -3.53 -1.63
C GLN A 361 24.95 -2.44 -0.60
N LEU A 362 23.68 -2.05 -0.53
CA LEU A 362 23.18 -1.06 0.42
C LEU A 362 22.31 -1.75 1.46
N ILE A 363 22.84 -1.90 2.66
CA ILE A 363 22.25 -2.75 3.69
C ILE A 363 22.02 -1.94 4.96
N GLY A 364 20.80 -1.93 5.44
CA GLY A 364 20.45 -1.23 6.67
C GLY A 364 19.46 -1.99 7.54
N GLY A 365 19.53 -1.79 8.82
CA GLY A 365 18.58 -2.42 9.74
C GLY A 365 17.13 -2.02 9.48
N VAL A 366 16.90 -0.79 9.01
CA VAL A 366 15.57 -0.29 8.60
C VAL A 366 15.45 -0.25 7.08
N VAL A 367 16.41 0.36 6.39
CA VAL A 367 16.33 0.60 4.94
C VAL A 367 17.70 0.44 4.27
N GLY A 368 17.73 -0.24 3.12
CA GLY A 368 18.96 -0.35 2.32
C GLY A 368 19.35 1.00 1.74
N LYS A 369 18.45 1.65 0.99
CA LYS A 369 18.64 2.98 0.40
C LYS A 369 17.51 3.91 0.80
N ASN A 370 17.86 5.03 1.43
CA ASN A 370 16.91 6.07 1.79
C ASN A 370 17.13 7.35 1.00
N ASP A 371 16.21 7.68 0.11
CA ASP A 371 16.09 8.98 -0.54
C ASP A 371 14.91 9.78 0.06
N GLY A 372 14.06 9.14 0.87
CA GLY A 372 12.82 9.68 1.44
C GLY A 372 12.97 10.20 2.88
N ARG A 373 11.92 10.05 3.67
CA ARG A 373 11.84 10.59 5.03
C ARG A 373 11.51 9.48 6.02
N ILE A 374 12.26 9.42 7.13
CA ILE A 374 12.09 8.44 8.21
C ILE A 374 12.11 9.19 9.55
N ARG A 375 11.21 8.85 10.47
CA ARG A 375 11.22 9.39 11.84
C ARG A 375 10.67 8.42 12.88
N ASN A 376 11.06 8.60 14.14
CA ASN A 376 10.57 7.83 15.29
C ASN A 376 10.64 6.30 15.06
N THR A 377 11.66 5.84 14.36
CA THR A 377 11.79 4.44 13.93
C THR A 377 12.99 3.79 14.61
N ILE A 378 12.86 2.54 15.01
CA ILE A 378 13.90 1.84 15.79
C ILE A 378 14.27 0.53 15.09
N SER A 379 15.58 0.28 14.98
CA SER A 379 16.16 -0.98 14.53
C SER A 379 16.85 -1.73 15.68
N TYR A 380 16.51 -3.00 15.85
CA TYR A 380 17.21 -3.98 16.70
C TYR A 380 17.78 -5.12 15.85
N VAL A 381 18.25 -4.81 14.67
CA VAL A 381 18.69 -5.81 13.69
C VAL A 381 20.21 -6.05 13.81
N ASN A 382 20.59 -7.32 13.89
CA ASN A 382 21.98 -7.73 13.72
C ASN A 382 22.29 -7.95 12.24
N ILE A 383 23.39 -7.39 11.75
CA ILE A 383 23.82 -7.52 10.36
C ILE A 383 25.11 -8.32 10.33
N ASP A 384 25.11 -9.40 9.56
CA ASP A 384 26.28 -10.23 9.31
C ASP A 384 26.53 -10.27 7.80
N SER A 385 27.61 -9.64 7.36
CA SER A 385 27.90 -9.49 5.95
C SER A 385 29.26 -10.01 5.60
N LYS A 386 29.31 -10.90 4.62
CA LYS A 386 30.52 -11.41 4.01
C LYS A 386 30.56 -11.05 2.54
N PHE A 387 31.65 -10.42 2.11
CA PHE A 387 31.82 -9.97 0.74
C PHE A 387 33.21 -10.39 0.22
N ASN A 388 33.24 -11.37 -0.69
CA ASN A 388 34.49 -11.91 -1.25
C ASN A 388 34.47 -11.81 -2.77
N LEU A 389 35.54 -11.25 -3.34
CA LEU A 389 35.82 -11.26 -4.77
C LEU A 389 37.09 -12.11 -5.03
N ASP A 390 36.98 -13.01 -6.00
CA ASP A 390 38.15 -13.70 -6.53
C ASP A 390 39.14 -12.71 -7.21
N ASP A 391 40.46 -12.94 -7.08
CA ASP A 391 41.47 -12.05 -7.65
C ASP A 391 41.28 -11.80 -9.16
N ASN A 392 40.85 -12.82 -9.91
CA ASN A 392 40.60 -12.71 -11.34
C ASN A 392 39.41 -11.80 -11.67
N ILE A 393 38.53 -11.55 -10.70
CA ILE A 393 37.39 -10.63 -10.84
C ILE A 393 37.85 -9.21 -10.56
N VAL A 394 38.70 -9.01 -9.58
CA VAL A 394 39.31 -7.74 -9.21
C VAL A 394 39.93 -7.07 -10.43
N ASP A 395 40.76 -7.78 -11.14
CA ASP A 395 41.44 -7.28 -12.33
C ASP A 395 40.45 -6.82 -13.43
N LYS A 396 39.34 -7.52 -13.59
CA LYS A 396 38.29 -7.14 -14.58
C LYS A 396 37.46 -5.95 -14.17
N VAL A 397 37.08 -5.87 -12.90
CA VAL A 397 36.21 -4.81 -12.39
C VAL A 397 36.99 -3.49 -12.27
N TYR A 398 38.26 -3.55 -11.95
CA TYR A 398 39.13 -2.38 -11.71
C TYR A 398 40.04 -1.99 -12.87
N ALA A 399 40.06 -2.74 -13.96
CA ALA A 399 40.93 -2.50 -15.11
C ALA A 399 40.79 -1.10 -15.77
N ASN A 400 39.72 -0.36 -15.46
CA ASN A 400 39.48 0.97 -16.00
C ASN A 400 39.75 2.10 -14.99
N LYS A 401 40.42 1.84 -13.86
CA LYS A 401 40.66 2.87 -12.82
C LYS A 401 41.69 3.95 -13.22
N ASP A 402 42.43 3.76 -14.28
CA ASP A 402 43.50 4.65 -14.72
C ASP A 402 43.07 5.72 -15.75
N SER A 403 41.78 5.82 -16.10
CA SER A 403 41.29 6.92 -16.92
C SER A 403 40.99 8.17 -16.07
N GLU A 404 41.86 9.14 -16.23
CA GLU A 404 41.88 10.44 -15.61
C GLU A 404 40.53 11.21 -15.75
N ASP A 405 39.75 11.28 -14.69
CA ASP A 405 38.92 12.45 -14.41
C ASP A 405 38.74 12.64 -12.91
N LYS A 406 39.71 13.31 -12.31
CA LYS A 406 39.69 13.72 -10.90
C LYS A 406 39.20 15.15 -10.81
N SER A 407 37.90 15.40 -11.01
CA SER A 407 37.31 16.68 -10.61
C SER A 407 37.03 16.68 -9.11
N GLU A 408 37.47 17.71 -8.38
CA GLU A 408 37.33 17.86 -6.92
C GLU A 408 35.86 17.84 -6.45
N ASP A 409 34.89 18.09 -7.30
CA ASP A 409 33.46 17.97 -6.98
C ASP A 409 32.94 16.54 -7.00
N ALA A 410 33.68 15.60 -7.55
CA ALA A 410 33.36 14.16 -7.60
C ALA A 410 33.69 13.44 -6.31
N GLU A 411 34.49 13.99 -5.40
CA GLU A 411 34.84 13.37 -4.12
C GLU A 411 33.71 13.44 -3.07
N LYS A 412 32.69 14.25 -3.30
CA LYS A 412 31.54 14.40 -2.35
C LYS A 412 30.33 13.52 -2.66
N GLU A 413 30.19 13.02 -3.86
CA GLU A 413 29.16 12.04 -4.19
C GLU A 413 29.83 10.68 -4.37
N TRP A 414 29.40 9.71 -3.56
CA TRP A 414 29.76 8.32 -3.78
C TRP A 414 29.22 7.91 -5.16
N LYS A 415 30.10 7.86 -6.14
CA LYS A 415 29.70 7.52 -7.51
C LYS A 415 29.31 6.05 -7.57
N ILE A 416 28.03 5.78 -7.73
CA ILE A 416 27.45 4.46 -7.98
C ILE A 416 27.66 4.10 -9.47
N ASN A 417 28.79 4.40 -10.06
CA ASN A 417 29.02 4.11 -11.48
C ASN A 417 30.35 3.36 -11.62
N ASN A 418 30.27 2.11 -12.04
CA ASN A 418 31.39 1.22 -12.39
C ASN A 418 32.38 0.87 -11.26
N GLU A 419 31.98 1.01 -9.98
CA GLU A 419 32.75 0.62 -8.82
C GLU A 419 31.98 -0.32 -7.91
N ILE A 420 32.66 -1.12 -7.11
CA ILE A 420 32.02 -1.92 -6.06
C ILE A 420 31.73 -0.99 -4.90
N ASN A 421 30.45 -0.87 -4.54
CA ASN A 421 29.99 0.00 -3.48
C ASN A 421 29.24 -0.82 -2.43
N VAL A 422 29.82 -0.96 -1.26
CA VAL A 422 29.21 -1.63 -0.12
C VAL A 422 28.98 -0.60 0.97
N ALA A 423 27.74 -0.40 1.35
CA ALA A 423 27.38 0.49 2.46
C ALA A 423 26.48 -0.26 3.45
N ILE A 424 26.96 -0.39 4.69
CA ILE A 424 26.28 -1.12 5.74
C ILE A 424 26.08 -0.20 6.94
N GLY A 425 24.84 -0.08 7.41
CA GLY A 425 24.51 0.68 8.62
C GLY A 425 23.45 -0.01 9.47
N SER A 426 23.52 0.09 10.78
CA SER A 426 22.51 -0.52 11.66
C SER A 426 21.11 0.04 11.43
N PHE A 427 20.98 1.20 10.78
CA PHE A 427 19.71 1.83 10.41
C PHE A 427 19.53 1.92 8.90
N ALA A 428 20.44 2.59 8.20
CA ALA A 428 20.39 2.75 6.76
C ALA A 428 21.73 2.41 6.11
N GLY A 429 21.72 1.66 5.01
CA GLY A 429 22.92 1.42 4.21
C GLY A 429 23.41 2.73 3.58
N TYR A 430 22.57 3.36 2.80
CA TYR A 430 22.81 4.65 2.16
C TYR A 430 21.69 5.63 2.48
N ASN A 431 22.04 6.85 2.89
CA ASN A 431 21.06 7.90 3.19
C ASN A 431 21.35 9.18 2.41
N LYS A 432 20.40 9.58 1.56
CA LYS A 432 20.31 10.89 0.91
C LYS A 432 19.07 11.66 1.36
N GLY A 433 18.18 11.00 2.10
CA GLY A 433 16.94 11.54 2.61
C GLY A 433 17.05 12.13 4.00
N VAL A 434 15.92 12.24 4.69
CA VAL A 434 15.82 12.81 6.03
C VAL A 434 15.55 11.70 7.05
N ILE A 435 16.39 11.60 8.08
CA ILE A 435 16.15 10.71 9.23
C ILE A 435 16.07 11.57 10.49
N ARG A 436 15.04 11.37 11.32
CA ARG A 436 14.82 12.15 12.57
C ARG A 436 14.39 11.24 13.71
N SER A 437 14.78 11.61 14.95
CA SER A 437 14.28 10.98 16.21
C SER A 437 14.26 9.45 16.12
N SER A 438 15.28 8.85 15.52
CA SER A 438 15.33 7.42 15.25
C SER A 438 16.54 6.79 15.93
N ALA A 439 16.48 5.49 16.19
CA ALA A 439 17.54 4.78 16.88
C ALA A 439 17.87 3.44 16.21
N ALA A 440 19.10 3.01 16.37
CA ALA A 440 19.52 1.67 15.99
C ALA A 440 20.34 1.05 17.12
N THR A 441 20.05 -0.22 17.39
CA THR A 441 20.86 -1.08 18.24
C THR A 441 21.07 -2.41 17.52
N GLY A 442 22.08 -3.15 17.89
CA GLY A 442 22.43 -4.41 17.24
C GLY A 442 23.90 -4.45 16.90
N SER A 443 24.35 -5.51 16.29
CA SER A 443 25.73 -5.68 15.89
C SER A 443 25.87 -5.63 14.37
N ILE A 444 27.02 -5.14 13.89
CA ILE A 444 27.44 -5.33 12.50
C ILE A 444 28.71 -6.15 12.52
N SER A 445 28.67 -7.30 11.86
CA SER A 445 29.85 -8.11 11.53
C SER A 445 30.10 -8.00 10.03
N PHE A 446 31.31 -7.65 9.66
CA PHE A 446 31.69 -7.52 8.26
C PHE A 446 33.01 -8.22 8.01
N GLU A 447 32.99 -9.15 7.09
CA GLU A 447 34.18 -9.83 6.59
C GLU A 447 34.33 -9.57 5.10
N SER A 448 35.48 -9.12 4.64
CA SER A 448 35.73 -8.92 3.21
C SER A 448 37.10 -9.39 2.77
N TYR A 449 37.14 -9.87 1.53
CA TYR A 449 38.34 -10.12 0.78
C TYR A 449 38.23 -9.46 -0.59
N ASN A 450 39.20 -8.59 -0.91
CA ASN A 450 39.18 -7.79 -2.14
C ASN A 450 37.98 -6.86 -2.33
N ALA A 451 37.33 -6.41 -1.26
CA ALA A 451 36.31 -5.36 -1.37
C ALA A 451 36.94 -3.97 -1.35
N TYR A 452 36.52 -3.13 -2.28
CA TYR A 452 36.90 -1.72 -2.35
C TYR A 452 35.68 -0.85 -2.17
N ASN A 453 35.87 0.43 -1.77
CA ASN A 453 34.79 1.39 -1.52
C ASN A 453 33.72 0.86 -0.57
N VAL A 454 34.16 0.43 0.61
CA VAL A 454 33.29 -0.07 1.68
C VAL A 454 33.08 1.02 2.70
N ALA A 455 31.83 1.31 3.02
CA ALA A 455 31.43 2.23 4.06
C ALA A 455 30.60 1.49 5.12
N ILE A 456 31.12 1.39 6.33
CA ILE A 456 30.41 0.79 7.46
C ILE A 456 30.22 1.85 8.51
N GLY A 457 28.96 2.10 8.87
CA GLY A 457 28.60 3.09 9.88
C GLY A 457 27.70 2.51 10.94
N LEU A 458 27.90 2.95 12.17
CA LEU A 458 27.11 2.49 13.31
C LEU A 458 25.61 2.79 13.15
N PHE A 459 25.28 3.83 12.41
CA PHE A 459 23.89 4.23 12.11
C PHE A 459 23.64 4.20 10.60
N CYS A 460 24.35 4.99 9.82
CA CYS A 460 24.30 4.97 8.36
C CYS A 460 25.64 4.51 7.81
N GLY A 461 25.65 3.58 6.87
CA GLY A 461 26.85 3.17 6.17
C GLY A 461 27.46 4.32 5.39
N PHE A 462 26.67 5.00 4.58
CA PHE A 462 27.05 6.21 3.89
C PHE A 462 25.94 7.27 3.94
N ASN A 463 26.30 8.48 4.31
CA ASN A 463 25.34 9.58 4.46
C ASN A 463 25.74 10.79 3.62
N VAL A 464 24.93 11.17 2.66
CA VAL A 464 25.13 12.32 1.75
C VAL A 464 24.32 13.54 2.20
N SER A 465 23.29 13.31 3.01
CA SER A 465 22.39 14.38 3.48
C SER A 465 22.91 15.06 4.72
N GLU A 466 22.62 16.34 4.89
CA GLU A 466 22.76 17.00 6.19
C GLU A 466 21.83 16.31 7.19
N ILE A 467 22.42 15.61 8.15
CA ILE A 467 21.68 15.13 9.32
C ILE A 467 21.31 16.36 10.12
N GLN A 468 20.06 16.79 10.08
CA GLN A 468 19.61 17.96 10.82
C GLN A 468 19.81 17.75 12.33
N PRO A 469 20.23 18.78 13.09
CA PRO A 469 20.66 18.66 14.51
C PRO A 469 19.58 18.17 15.49
N SER A 470 18.35 17.89 15.04
CA SER A 470 17.31 17.27 15.86
C SER A 470 17.53 15.78 16.15
N ILE A 471 18.63 15.21 15.70
CA ILE A 471 19.08 13.84 16.06
C ILE A 471 19.78 13.86 17.44
N ASN A 472 19.28 14.57 18.39
CA ASN A 472 19.85 14.59 19.74
C ASN A 472 19.61 13.30 20.55
N HIS A 473 19.05 12.23 19.93
CA HIS A 473 18.73 10.98 20.62
C HIS A 473 19.01 9.73 19.79
N VAL A 474 20.09 9.73 19.01
CA VAL A 474 20.59 8.47 18.45
C VAL A 474 21.46 7.80 19.51
N ALA A 475 20.86 6.92 20.31
CA ALA A 475 21.62 6.06 21.19
C ALA A 475 22.14 4.88 20.37
N TYR A 476 23.45 4.79 20.24
CA TYR A 476 24.12 3.62 19.73
C TYR A 476 24.57 2.75 20.89
N PHE A 477 24.12 1.51 20.91
CA PHE A 477 24.60 0.47 21.80
C PHE A 477 24.91 -0.78 20.97
N GLY A 478 26.15 -0.95 20.56
CA GLY A 478 26.56 -2.13 19.83
C GLY A 478 28.08 -2.30 19.83
N GLU A 479 28.55 -3.52 19.82
CA GLU A 479 29.96 -3.82 19.60
C GLU A 479 30.28 -3.68 18.11
N GLY A 480 30.84 -2.55 17.71
CA GLY A 480 31.33 -2.32 16.35
C GLY A 480 32.83 -2.56 16.29
N ARG A 481 33.27 -3.40 15.35
CA ARG A 481 34.67 -3.36 14.90
C ARG A 481 34.77 -2.40 13.72
N THR A 482 35.57 -1.36 13.90
CA THR A 482 36.08 -0.53 12.79
C THR A 482 37.20 -1.32 12.11
N VAL A 483 37.13 -1.48 10.80
CA VAL A 483 38.26 -1.95 9.97
C VAL A 483 39.03 -0.75 9.49
#